data_c36af612b64b23dd8304c3b3973fefd9
#
_entry.id   c36af612b64b23dd8304c3b3973fefd9
#
_cell.length_a   1.000
_cell.length_b   1.000
_cell.length_c   1.000
_cell.angle_alpha   90.00
_cell.angle_beta   90.00
_cell.angle_gamma   90.00
#
_symmetry.space_group_name_H-M   'P 1'
#
loop_
_entity.id
_entity.type
_entity.pdbx_description
1 polymer ?
#
loop_
_entity_poly.entity_id
_entity_poly.type
_entity_poly.pdbx_seq_one_letter_code
_entity_poly.pdbx_strand_id
1 'polypeptide(L)'
;LATGNNAMFLKKWYEVPKEEIGFNYNNINEFINSGKLYAPYNKGGDQTKWYASSKDIIKFDKASYDILNRQGNHLPSKSFYFKEGITWSLFGFNSFNVRYKEQGYVFDVSGSSLFIEKDKINYVLGFLSSDVAFYYLSILAPTVNFQIGNVASLPFVFDESRKDEIDTKVKRLIQLAYYIDETKETSWNFSKHPIFKKKYSTLNNAINDYINNLANINEEIMNLEEEVNLIFNQIYGFNPPRKLKTISK
;
A
#
# COMPACT_ATOMS: atom_id res chain seq x y z
N LEU A 1 12.89 -7.74 -6.66
CA LEU A 1 13.77 -8.80 -6.15
C LEU A 1 13.19 -10.16 -6.50
N ALA A 2 14.04 -11.13 -6.90
CA ALA A 2 13.68 -12.54 -7.02
C ALA A 2 14.60 -13.32 -6.07
N THR A 3 14.02 -14.11 -5.16
CA THR A 3 14.81 -14.83 -4.16
C THR A 3 15.49 -16.08 -4.72
N GLY A 4 14.97 -16.62 -5.83
CA GLY A 4 15.38 -17.94 -6.35
C GLY A 4 15.00 -19.11 -5.43
N ASN A 5 14.78 -18.86 -4.14
CA ASN A 5 14.38 -19.86 -3.14
C ASN A 5 13.52 -19.21 -2.06
N ASN A 6 12.21 -19.14 -2.31
CA ASN A 6 11.25 -18.55 -1.37
C ASN A 6 11.21 -19.28 -0.02
N ALA A 7 11.37 -20.61 -0.02
CA ALA A 7 11.34 -21.39 1.23
C ALA A 7 12.48 -21.02 2.19
N MET A 8 13.62 -20.61 1.65
CA MET A 8 14.78 -20.19 2.43
C MET A 8 14.66 -18.75 2.96
N PHE A 9 14.11 -17.85 2.14
CA PHE A 9 14.19 -16.42 2.41
C PHE A 9 12.88 -15.80 2.91
N LEU A 10 11.71 -16.38 2.55
CA LEU A 10 10.42 -15.78 2.88
C LEU A 10 9.75 -16.48 4.05
N LYS A 11 9.17 -15.68 4.94
CA LYS A 11 8.33 -16.11 6.05
C LYS A 11 7.11 -15.19 6.15
N LYS A 12 6.10 -15.63 6.90
CA LYS A 12 5.08 -14.72 7.41
C LYS A 12 5.60 -14.09 8.70
N TRP A 13 5.22 -12.84 8.96
CA TRP A 13 5.73 -12.12 10.12
C TRP A 13 5.45 -12.84 11.45
N TYR A 14 4.36 -13.59 11.54
CA TYR A 14 3.96 -14.34 12.72
C TYR A 14 4.63 -15.72 12.87
N GLU A 15 5.50 -16.11 11.93
CA GLU A 15 6.30 -17.34 11.99
C GLU A 15 7.67 -17.12 12.66
N VAL A 16 7.98 -15.87 13.03
CA VAL A 16 9.25 -15.49 13.65
C VAL A 16 9.02 -14.57 14.85
N PRO A 17 9.94 -14.50 15.81
CA PRO A 17 9.89 -13.54 16.90
C PRO A 17 9.85 -12.09 16.34
N LYS A 18 8.93 -11.26 16.86
CA LYS A 18 8.76 -9.88 16.37
C LYS A 18 10.02 -9.03 16.53
N GLU A 19 10.81 -9.30 17.53
CA GLU A 19 12.11 -8.66 17.81
C GLU A 19 13.17 -8.93 16.73
N GLU A 20 13.04 -9.98 15.94
CA GLU A 20 13.94 -10.28 14.81
C GLU A 20 13.57 -9.48 13.54
N ILE A 21 12.40 -8.86 13.51
CA ILE A 21 11.94 -8.09 12.37
C ILE A 21 12.40 -6.64 12.52
N GLY A 22 13.01 -6.11 11.49
CA GLY A 22 13.44 -4.71 11.43
C GLY A 22 12.43 -3.84 10.69
N PHE A 23 11.65 -3.06 11.46
CA PHE A 23 10.71 -2.08 10.91
C PHE A 23 11.37 -0.69 10.80
N ASN A 24 10.90 0.13 9.86
CA ASN A 24 11.21 1.57 9.76
C ASN A 24 12.68 1.95 9.51
N TYR A 25 13.51 1.05 9.01
CA TYR A 25 14.85 1.40 8.56
C TYR A 25 14.79 2.17 7.23
N ASN A 26 15.80 3.02 6.97
CA ASN A 26 15.82 3.93 5.82
C ASN A 26 16.65 3.40 4.64
N ASN A 27 17.57 2.47 4.90
CA ASN A 27 18.45 1.91 3.88
C ASN A 27 19.04 0.55 4.31
N ILE A 28 19.67 -0.12 3.34
CA ILE A 28 20.28 -1.45 3.51
C ILE A 28 21.35 -1.46 4.60
N ASN A 29 22.21 -0.45 4.64
CA ASN A 29 23.33 -0.42 5.61
C ASN A 29 22.82 -0.27 7.05
N GLU A 30 21.84 0.61 7.25
CA GLU A 30 21.21 0.80 8.54
C GLU A 30 20.53 -0.49 9.02
N PHE A 31 19.81 -1.17 8.13
CA PHE A 31 19.18 -2.45 8.45
C PHE A 31 20.20 -3.54 8.80
N ILE A 32 21.23 -3.74 7.96
CA ILE A 32 22.26 -4.77 8.19
C ILE A 32 22.99 -4.53 9.51
N ASN A 33 23.32 -3.27 9.83
CA ASN A 33 24.04 -2.92 11.06
C ASN A 33 23.16 -3.02 12.32
N SER A 34 21.85 -3.13 12.18
CA SER A 34 20.93 -3.27 13.32
C SER A 34 20.94 -4.65 13.98
N GLY A 35 21.47 -5.66 13.30
CA GLY A 35 21.43 -7.06 13.75
C GLY A 35 20.07 -7.73 13.57
N LYS A 36 19.07 -7.06 12.94
CA LYS A 36 17.79 -7.68 12.60
C LYS A 36 17.94 -8.72 11.50
N LEU A 37 17.10 -9.75 11.55
CA LEU A 37 17.18 -10.86 10.60
C LEU A 37 16.22 -10.69 9.42
N TYR A 38 15.04 -10.12 9.65
CA TYR A 38 13.98 -10.05 8.65
C TYR A 38 13.54 -8.60 8.40
N ALA A 39 13.35 -8.26 7.14
CA ALA A 39 12.75 -6.99 6.71
C ALA A 39 11.32 -7.21 6.21
N PRO A 40 10.39 -6.24 6.39
CA PRO A 40 9.11 -6.23 5.71
C PRO A 40 9.26 -6.43 4.20
N TYR A 41 8.41 -7.28 3.60
CA TYR A 41 8.52 -7.62 2.18
C TYR A 41 7.23 -7.36 1.43
N ASN A 42 7.28 -6.46 0.46
CA ASN A 42 6.15 -6.15 -0.40
C ASN A 42 6.13 -7.09 -1.61
N LYS A 43 5.26 -8.09 -1.56
CA LYS A 43 5.08 -9.11 -2.60
C LYS A 43 3.90 -8.82 -3.52
N GLY A 44 3.15 -7.75 -3.30
CA GLY A 44 1.88 -7.51 -3.97
C GLY A 44 0.79 -8.45 -3.46
N GLY A 45 -0.29 -8.60 -4.21
CA GLY A 45 -1.34 -9.61 -3.95
C GLY A 45 -2.58 -9.08 -3.23
N ASP A 46 -2.49 -8.12 -2.35
CA ASP A 46 -3.65 -7.51 -1.71
C ASP A 46 -4.34 -6.51 -2.65
N GLN A 47 -5.67 -6.61 -2.75
CA GLN A 47 -6.51 -5.72 -3.56
C GLN A 47 -7.07 -4.56 -2.75
N THR A 48 -6.39 -4.17 -1.66
CA THR A 48 -6.77 -3.05 -0.81
C THR A 48 -6.25 -1.73 -1.37
N LYS A 49 -7.05 -0.66 -1.23
CA LYS A 49 -6.65 0.72 -1.51
C LYS A 49 -6.07 1.37 -0.25
N TRP A 50 -5.35 2.46 -0.44
CA TRP A 50 -4.84 3.44 0.53
C TRP A 50 -3.76 2.90 1.47
N TYR A 51 -4.01 1.82 2.20
CA TYR A 51 -3.04 1.19 3.10
C TYR A 51 -3.34 -0.30 3.31
N ALA A 52 -2.29 -1.10 3.43
CA ALA A 52 -2.30 -2.45 3.98
C ALA A 52 -0.90 -2.82 4.44
N SER A 53 -0.79 -3.42 5.63
CA SER A 53 0.44 -4.08 6.09
C SER A 53 0.72 -5.33 5.25
N SER A 54 1.99 -5.63 5.00
CA SER A 54 2.35 -6.91 4.38
C SER A 54 2.29 -8.04 5.41
N LYS A 55 1.98 -9.24 4.95
CA LYS A 55 2.12 -10.46 5.76
C LYS A 55 3.49 -11.10 5.61
N ASP A 56 4.17 -10.79 4.50
CA ASP A 56 5.45 -11.38 4.14
C ASP A 56 6.61 -10.57 4.68
N ILE A 57 7.63 -11.29 5.16
CA ILE A 57 8.94 -10.77 5.54
C ILE A 57 10.01 -11.55 4.79
N ILE A 58 11.13 -10.90 4.54
CA ILE A 58 12.28 -11.51 3.86
C ILE A 58 13.48 -11.56 4.79
N LYS A 59 14.16 -12.69 4.83
CA LYS A 59 15.45 -12.80 5.51
C LYS A 59 16.48 -11.95 4.79
N PHE A 60 16.99 -10.92 5.46
CA PHE A 60 17.79 -9.86 4.83
C PHE A 60 18.99 -9.43 5.68
N ASP A 61 19.37 -10.26 6.67
CA ASP A 61 20.64 -10.13 7.41
C ASP A 61 21.83 -10.12 6.45
N LYS A 62 23.01 -9.73 6.93
CA LYS A 62 24.21 -9.58 6.08
C LYS A 62 24.51 -10.83 5.22
N ALA A 63 24.41 -12.02 5.81
CA ALA A 63 24.69 -13.28 5.09
C ALA A 63 23.65 -13.53 3.98
N SER A 64 22.35 -13.35 4.30
CA SER A 64 21.25 -13.50 3.34
C SER A 64 21.33 -12.46 2.24
N TYR A 65 21.62 -11.20 2.59
CA TYR A 65 21.84 -10.13 1.61
C TYR A 65 22.95 -10.45 0.62
N ASP A 66 24.09 -10.97 1.10
CA ASP A 66 25.22 -11.32 0.23
C ASP A 66 24.86 -12.45 -0.74
N ILE A 67 24.08 -13.45 -0.29
CA ILE A 67 23.58 -14.51 -1.16
C ILE A 67 22.64 -13.93 -2.22
N LEU A 68 21.62 -13.16 -1.81
CA LEU A 68 20.64 -12.54 -2.71
C LEU A 68 21.30 -11.59 -3.72
N ASN A 69 22.33 -10.85 -3.31
CA ASN A 69 23.04 -9.91 -4.17
C ASN A 69 23.93 -10.61 -5.22
N ARG A 70 24.33 -11.88 -4.99
CA ARG A 70 25.10 -12.69 -5.92
C ARG A 70 24.23 -13.54 -6.85
N GLN A 71 22.99 -13.83 -6.45
CA GLN A 71 22.07 -14.65 -7.24
C GLN A 71 21.36 -13.83 -8.33
N GLY A 72 21.14 -14.47 -9.46
CA GLY A 72 20.22 -14.09 -10.53
C GLY A 72 20.27 -12.62 -10.95
N ASN A 73 19.36 -11.83 -10.49
CA ASN A 73 19.18 -10.46 -10.91
C ASN A 73 19.87 -9.39 -10.02
N HIS A 74 20.80 -9.80 -9.17
CA HIS A 74 21.67 -8.92 -8.36
C HIS A 74 20.94 -7.80 -7.59
N LEU A 75 19.76 -8.10 -7.02
CA LEU A 75 18.92 -7.15 -6.32
C LEU A 75 18.65 -5.88 -7.13
N PRO A 76 17.88 -5.95 -8.23
CA PRO A 76 17.55 -4.78 -9.04
C PRO A 76 16.83 -3.75 -8.18
N SER A 77 17.05 -2.47 -8.48
CA SER A 77 16.45 -1.33 -7.77
C SER A 77 16.76 -1.27 -6.27
N LYS A 78 17.88 -1.87 -5.82
CA LYS A 78 18.28 -1.89 -4.39
C LYS A 78 18.46 -0.51 -3.77
N SER A 79 18.73 0.52 -4.58
CA SER A 79 18.79 1.92 -4.12
C SER A 79 17.44 2.47 -3.62
N PHE A 80 16.34 1.80 -3.95
CA PHE A 80 14.97 2.14 -3.53
C PHE A 80 14.45 1.27 -2.39
N TYR A 81 15.22 0.26 -1.94
CA TYR A 81 14.82 -0.53 -0.79
C TYR A 81 14.78 0.34 0.46
N PHE A 82 13.85 0.04 1.34
CA PHE A 82 13.56 0.75 2.58
C PHE A 82 12.94 2.15 2.43
N LYS A 83 12.79 2.67 1.21
CA LYS A 83 12.16 3.98 1.00
C LYS A 83 10.64 3.89 1.01
N GLU A 84 10.00 4.94 1.53
CA GLU A 84 8.55 5.13 1.42
C GLU A 84 8.15 5.43 -0.03
N GLY A 85 6.90 5.14 -0.38
CA GLY A 85 6.40 5.38 -1.73
C GLY A 85 4.97 4.90 -1.92
N ILE A 86 4.61 4.64 -3.17
CA ILE A 86 3.31 4.11 -3.56
C ILE A 86 3.51 2.73 -4.15
N THR A 87 2.63 1.79 -3.83
CA THR A 87 2.68 0.43 -4.36
C THR A 87 1.32 -0.04 -4.87
N TRP A 88 1.35 -0.99 -5.78
CA TRP A 88 0.16 -1.65 -6.31
C TRP A 88 0.43 -3.12 -6.60
N SER A 89 -0.65 -3.89 -6.74
CA SER A 89 -0.55 -5.27 -7.21
C SER A 89 -0.49 -5.30 -8.73
N LEU A 90 0.44 -6.09 -9.28
CA LEU A 90 0.60 -6.22 -10.74
C LEU A 90 -0.71 -6.61 -11.43
N PHE A 91 -1.54 -7.43 -10.77
CA PHE A 91 -2.80 -7.93 -11.29
C PHE A 91 -3.99 -7.19 -10.65
N GLY A 92 -4.92 -6.70 -11.50
CA GLY A 92 -6.20 -6.13 -11.05
C GLY A 92 -7.27 -6.30 -12.12
N PHE A 93 -8.46 -6.84 -11.74
CA PHE A 93 -9.49 -7.19 -12.72
C PHE A 93 -10.37 -6.01 -13.11
N ASN A 94 -10.88 -5.23 -12.18
CA ASN A 94 -11.84 -4.15 -12.45
C ASN A 94 -11.45 -2.84 -11.77
N SER A 95 -10.26 -2.77 -11.21
CA SER A 95 -9.79 -1.60 -10.48
C SER A 95 -8.27 -1.57 -10.42
N PHE A 96 -7.71 -0.40 -10.36
CA PHE A 96 -6.30 -0.17 -10.08
C PHE A 96 -6.17 0.23 -8.61
N ASN A 97 -5.87 -0.75 -7.75
CA ASN A 97 -5.79 -0.52 -6.32
C ASN A 97 -4.36 -0.17 -5.92
N VAL A 98 -4.16 1.09 -5.62
CA VAL A 98 -2.88 1.63 -5.15
C VAL A 98 -2.94 1.97 -3.67
N ARG A 99 -1.80 1.90 -3.01
CA ARG A 99 -1.70 2.18 -1.58
C ARG A 99 -0.36 2.81 -1.21
N TYR A 100 -0.39 3.57 -0.15
CA TYR A 100 0.81 4.08 0.49
C TYR A 100 1.65 2.92 1.02
N LYS A 101 2.94 2.98 0.77
CA LYS A 101 3.93 2.05 1.30
C LYS A 101 4.89 2.80 2.21
N GLU A 102 4.88 2.45 3.48
CA GLU A 102 5.80 2.99 4.48
C GLU A 102 7.26 2.68 4.14
N GLN A 103 8.18 3.39 4.76
CA GLN A 103 9.60 3.03 4.74
C GLN A 103 9.83 1.67 5.41
N GLY A 104 10.99 1.06 5.16
CA GLY A 104 11.39 -0.19 5.81
C GLY A 104 11.13 -1.44 4.99
N TYR A 105 10.60 -1.32 3.78
CA TYR A 105 10.28 -2.48 2.94
C TYR A 105 11.34 -2.79 1.88
N VAL A 106 11.58 -4.08 1.70
CA VAL A 106 12.11 -4.65 0.46
C VAL A 106 10.93 -5.08 -0.42
N PHE A 107 11.07 -5.10 -1.73
CA PHE A 107 9.96 -5.41 -2.66
C PHE A 107 10.41 -6.29 -3.83
N ASP A 108 9.47 -7.03 -4.40
CA ASP A 108 9.67 -7.79 -5.65
C ASP A 108 8.91 -7.17 -6.83
N VAL A 109 8.94 -7.87 -7.97
CA VAL A 109 8.28 -7.45 -9.21
C VAL A 109 6.75 -7.42 -9.04
N SER A 110 6.18 -8.34 -8.26
CA SER A 110 4.72 -8.41 -8.03
C SER A 110 4.22 -7.28 -7.13
N GLY A 111 5.10 -6.73 -6.29
CA GLY A 111 4.87 -5.55 -5.47
C GLY A 111 5.44 -4.29 -6.11
N SER A 112 5.05 -3.99 -7.35
CA SER A 112 5.48 -2.80 -8.09
C SER A 112 5.35 -1.55 -7.24
N SER A 113 6.35 -0.67 -7.32
CA SER A 113 6.42 0.52 -6.47
C SER A 113 6.89 1.75 -7.24
N LEU A 114 6.35 2.90 -6.86
CA LEU A 114 6.72 4.23 -7.34
C LEU A 114 7.36 5.02 -6.20
N PHE A 115 8.47 5.68 -6.48
CA PHE A 115 9.21 6.49 -5.53
C PHE A 115 9.32 7.91 -6.06
N ILE A 116 8.87 8.87 -5.27
CA ILE A 116 8.81 10.29 -5.58
C ILE A 116 9.16 11.10 -4.33
N GLU A 117 9.24 12.42 -4.47
CA GLU A 117 9.43 13.32 -3.34
C GLU A 117 8.30 13.16 -2.33
N LYS A 118 8.64 13.17 -1.06
CA LYS A 118 7.74 12.88 0.06
C LYS A 118 6.51 13.78 0.08
N ASP A 119 6.69 15.04 -0.23
CA ASP A 119 5.63 16.06 -0.25
C ASP A 119 4.62 15.87 -1.39
N LYS A 120 4.91 15.01 -2.38
CA LYS A 120 4.03 14.71 -3.51
C LYS A 120 3.35 13.34 -3.42
N ILE A 121 3.72 12.51 -2.44
CA ILE A 121 3.21 11.13 -2.33
C ILE A 121 1.68 11.11 -2.26
N ASN A 122 1.07 11.94 -1.41
CA ASN A 122 -0.38 11.95 -1.25
C ASN A 122 -1.10 12.41 -2.52
N TYR A 123 -0.61 13.47 -3.16
CA TYR A 123 -1.18 13.96 -4.42
C TYR A 123 -1.16 12.88 -5.50
N VAL A 124 -0.01 12.23 -5.70
CA VAL A 124 0.15 11.19 -6.73
C VAL A 124 -0.64 9.94 -6.37
N LEU A 125 -0.72 9.57 -5.08
CA LEU A 125 -1.57 8.47 -4.64
C LEU A 125 -3.05 8.75 -4.92
N GLY A 126 -3.52 9.98 -4.68
CA GLY A 126 -4.86 10.44 -5.03
C GLY A 126 -5.12 10.34 -6.53
N PHE A 127 -4.19 10.84 -7.36
CA PHE A 127 -4.29 10.73 -8.82
C PHE A 127 -4.38 9.27 -9.28
N LEU A 128 -3.46 8.42 -8.84
CA LEU A 128 -3.43 7.01 -9.23
C LEU A 128 -4.67 6.22 -8.76
N SER A 129 -5.33 6.68 -7.69
CA SER A 129 -6.57 6.08 -7.17
C SER A 129 -7.82 6.59 -7.88
N SER A 130 -7.70 7.61 -8.74
CA SER A 130 -8.83 8.28 -9.40
C SER A 130 -9.38 7.51 -10.61
N ASP A 131 -10.63 7.81 -10.96
CA ASP A 131 -11.28 7.31 -12.17
C ASP A 131 -10.54 7.75 -13.45
N VAL A 132 -9.91 8.92 -13.43
CA VAL A 132 -9.08 9.45 -14.53
C VAL A 132 -7.92 8.52 -14.79
N ALA A 133 -7.13 8.18 -13.77
CA ALA A 133 -5.98 7.29 -13.92
C ALA A 133 -6.41 5.89 -14.39
N PHE A 134 -7.49 5.36 -13.80
CA PHE A 134 -8.02 4.05 -14.21
C PHE A 134 -8.53 4.05 -15.65
N TYR A 135 -9.18 5.11 -16.10
CA TYR A 135 -9.62 5.25 -17.50
C TYR A 135 -8.44 5.20 -18.46
N TYR A 136 -7.38 5.99 -18.22
CA TYR A 136 -6.18 5.95 -19.08
C TYR A 136 -5.49 4.58 -19.01
N LEU A 137 -5.39 3.96 -17.83
CA LEU A 137 -4.82 2.62 -17.68
C LEU A 137 -5.63 1.57 -18.43
N SER A 138 -6.94 1.67 -18.50
CA SER A 138 -7.79 0.74 -19.28
C SER A 138 -7.49 0.76 -20.77
N ILE A 139 -6.95 1.87 -21.27
CA ILE A 139 -6.51 2.03 -22.67
C ILE A 139 -5.06 1.56 -22.85
N LEU A 140 -4.16 1.97 -21.93
CA LEU A 140 -2.73 1.69 -22.01
C LEU A 140 -2.37 0.24 -21.63
N ALA A 141 -3.18 -0.39 -20.79
CA ALA A 141 -3.01 -1.75 -20.31
C ALA A 141 -4.34 -2.52 -20.47
N PRO A 142 -4.74 -2.89 -21.70
CA PRO A 142 -6.02 -3.56 -21.96
C PRO A 142 -6.09 -4.97 -21.34
N THR A 143 -5.00 -5.44 -20.75
CA THR A 143 -4.94 -6.67 -19.96
C THR A 143 -5.07 -6.36 -18.47
N VAL A 144 -5.26 -7.39 -17.66
CA VAL A 144 -5.36 -7.26 -16.19
C VAL A 144 -4.03 -6.94 -15.49
N ASN A 145 -2.97 -6.64 -16.24
CA ASN A 145 -1.61 -6.42 -15.73
C ASN A 145 -1.23 -4.94 -15.80
N PHE A 146 -1.06 -4.31 -14.65
CA PHE A 146 -0.60 -2.92 -14.53
C PHE A 146 0.92 -2.87 -14.33
N GLN A 147 1.66 -2.97 -15.43
CA GLN A 147 3.12 -2.90 -15.41
C GLN A 147 3.62 -1.48 -15.11
N ILE A 148 4.86 -1.38 -14.60
CA ILE A 148 5.51 -0.09 -14.28
C ILE A 148 5.49 0.85 -15.49
N GLY A 149 5.74 0.33 -16.70
CA GLY A 149 5.70 1.11 -17.94
C GLY A 149 4.33 1.73 -18.23
N ASN A 150 3.23 1.00 -17.98
CA ASN A 150 1.87 1.52 -18.16
C ASN A 150 1.59 2.67 -17.19
N VAL A 151 1.95 2.50 -15.91
CA VAL A 151 1.75 3.53 -14.88
C VAL A 151 2.62 4.75 -15.15
N ALA A 152 3.87 4.56 -15.59
CA ALA A 152 4.78 5.66 -15.95
C ALA A 152 4.34 6.44 -17.20
N SER A 153 3.49 5.86 -18.04
CA SER A 153 2.95 6.50 -19.25
C SER A 153 1.66 7.29 -19.01
N LEU A 154 1.15 7.31 -17.77
CA LEU A 154 -0.04 8.10 -17.45
C LEU A 154 0.23 9.60 -17.63
N PRO A 155 -0.70 10.36 -18.23
CA PRO A 155 -0.60 11.81 -18.32
C PRO A 155 -0.80 12.43 -16.94
N PHE A 156 0.28 12.78 -16.27
CA PHE A 156 0.23 13.38 -14.93
C PHE A 156 0.20 14.90 -15.00
N VAL A 157 -0.80 15.50 -14.36
CA VAL A 157 -0.95 16.96 -14.19
C VAL A 157 -0.83 17.28 -12.69
N PHE A 158 0.08 18.17 -12.35
CA PHE A 158 0.24 18.68 -11.00
C PHE A 158 -0.36 20.09 -10.90
N ASP A 159 -1.39 20.23 -10.09
CA ASP A 159 -2.05 21.49 -9.78
C ASP A 159 -1.71 21.91 -8.34
N GLU A 160 -0.78 22.85 -8.22
CA GLU A 160 -0.32 23.36 -6.92
C GLU A 160 -1.47 23.95 -6.10
N SER A 161 -2.45 24.59 -6.74
CA SER A 161 -3.58 25.23 -6.07
C SER A 161 -4.52 24.24 -5.36
N ARG A 162 -4.52 22.99 -5.81
CA ARG A 162 -5.36 21.91 -5.27
C ARG A 162 -4.60 20.92 -4.37
N LYS A 163 -3.26 21.12 -4.25
CA LYS A 163 -2.39 20.18 -3.54
C LYS A 163 -2.81 19.96 -2.09
N ASP A 164 -2.97 21.02 -1.32
CA ASP A 164 -3.28 20.92 0.11
C ASP A 164 -4.63 20.24 0.38
N GLU A 165 -5.62 20.51 -0.48
CA GLU A 165 -6.93 19.87 -0.40
C GLU A 165 -6.83 18.36 -0.66
N ILE A 166 -6.13 17.96 -1.71
CA ILE A 166 -5.91 16.56 -2.08
C ILE A 166 -5.11 15.85 -0.98
N ASP A 167 -4.00 16.43 -0.54
CA ASP A 167 -3.13 15.86 0.48
C ASP A 167 -3.89 15.59 1.79
N THR A 168 -4.76 16.51 2.20
CA THR A 168 -5.58 16.37 3.41
C THR A 168 -6.54 15.19 3.31
N LYS A 169 -7.26 15.07 2.18
CA LYS A 169 -8.22 13.99 1.94
C LYS A 169 -7.53 12.63 1.83
N VAL A 170 -6.44 12.55 1.08
CA VAL A 170 -5.68 11.31 0.88
C VAL A 170 -5.02 10.86 2.18
N LYS A 171 -4.45 11.79 2.97
CA LYS A 171 -3.91 11.47 4.29
C LYS A 171 -4.99 10.88 5.21
N ARG A 172 -6.20 11.43 5.17
CA ARG A 172 -7.32 10.88 5.93
C ARG A 172 -7.72 9.48 5.48
N LEU A 173 -7.77 9.24 4.16
CA LEU A 173 -8.02 7.91 3.57
C LEU A 173 -6.99 6.88 4.02
N ILE A 174 -5.70 7.24 4.01
CA ILE A 174 -4.63 6.37 4.52
C ILE A 174 -4.84 6.04 6.00
N GLN A 175 -5.20 7.03 6.84
CA GLN A 175 -5.46 6.82 8.27
C GLN A 175 -6.63 5.88 8.53
N LEU A 176 -7.72 6.02 7.77
CA LEU A 176 -8.89 5.15 7.90
C LEU A 176 -8.57 3.72 7.46
N ALA A 177 -7.86 3.55 6.34
CA ALA A 177 -7.41 2.24 5.88
C ALA A 177 -6.42 1.59 6.86
N TYR A 178 -5.51 2.37 7.45
CA TYR A 178 -4.61 1.91 8.51
C TYR A 178 -5.38 1.41 9.73
N TYR A 179 -6.39 2.16 10.18
CA TYR A 179 -7.25 1.74 11.29
C TYR A 179 -7.95 0.41 10.99
N ILE A 180 -8.50 0.24 9.78
CA ILE A 180 -9.11 -1.04 9.37
C ILE A 180 -8.07 -2.16 9.35
N ASP A 181 -6.86 -1.90 8.86
CA ASP A 181 -5.79 -2.89 8.82
C ASP A 181 -5.39 -3.35 10.23
N GLU A 182 -5.19 -2.42 11.18
CA GLU A 182 -4.79 -2.75 12.55
C GLU A 182 -5.86 -3.54 13.34
N THR A 183 -7.11 -3.62 12.86
CA THR A 183 -8.14 -4.47 13.47
C THR A 183 -8.02 -5.94 13.07
N LYS A 184 -7.23 -6.26 12.05
CA LYS A 184 -7.04 -7.63 11.54
C LYS A 184 -5.91 -8.32 12.30
N GLU A 185 -6.15 -9.51 12.81
CA GLU A 185 -5.15 -10.33 13.52
C GLU A 185 -3.93 -10.69 12.65
N THR A 186 -4.08 -10.62 11.33
CA THR A 186 -3.00 -10.85 10.37
C THR A 186 -2.12 -9.62 10.12
N SER A 187 -2.48 -8.45 10.63
CA SER A 187 -1.64 -7.25 10.60
C SER A 187 -0.59 -7.30 11.71
N TRP A 188 0.65 -6.95 11.43
CA TRP A 188 1.68 -6.81 12.47
C TRP A 188 1.45 -5.62 13.41
N ASN A 189 0.54 -4.70 13.03
CA ASN A 189 0.09 -3.59 13.85
C ASN A 189 -1.05 -3.98 14.81
N PHE A 190 -1.60 -5.19 14.66
CA PHE A 190 -2.64 -5.70 15.54
C PHE A 190 -2.14 -5.82 16.98
N SER A 191 -2.87 -5.26 17.91
CA SER A 191 -2.58 -5.37 19.34
C SER A 191 -3.74 -6.01 20.10
N LYS A 192 -4.96 -5.59 19.78
CA LYS A 192 -6.18 -6.06 20.43
C LYS A 192 -7.39 -5.72 19.56
N HIS A 193 -8.30 -6.67 19.40
CA HIS A 193 -9.53 -6.44 18.65
C HIS A 193 -10.36 -5.31 19.28
N PRO A 194 -10.96 -4.41 18.49
CA PRO A 194 -11.67 -3.22 18.97
C PRO A 194 -12.77 -3.51 19.99
N ILE A 195 -13.49 -4.64 19.87
CA ILE A 195 -14.53 -5.04 20.84
C ILE A 195 -14.00 -5.20 22.27
N PHE A 196 -12.69 -5.35 22.46
CA PHE A 196 -12.05 -5.46 23.77
C PHE A 196 -11.34 -4.18 24.21
N LYS A 197 -11.29 -3.13 23.35
CA LYS A 197 -10.61 -1.85 23.69
C LYS A 197 -11.39 -1.02 24.69
N LYS A 198 -12.72 -1.18 24.77
CA LYS A 198 -13.62 -0.49 25.71
C LYS A 198 -14.30 -1.49 26.64
N LYS A 199 -14.85 -1.01 27.76
CA LYS A 199 -15.72 -1.82 28.64
C LYS A 199 -17.16 -1.70 28.18
N TYR A 200 -17.82 -2.81 27.96
CA TYR A 200 -19.22 -2.90 27.57
C TYR A 200 -20.00 -3.72 28.60
N SER A 201 -21.29 -3.46 28.74
CA SER A 201 -22.17 -4.24 29.63
C SER A 201 -22.46 -5.64 29.09
N THR A 202 -22.45 -5.81 27.77
CA THR A 202 -22.65 -7.09 27.09
C THR A 202 -21.77 -7.20 25.86
N LEU A 203 -21.49 -8.43 25.42
CA LEU A 203 -20.78 -8.71 24.17
C LEU A 203 -21.55 -8.16 22.95
N ASN A 204 -22.88 -8.25 22.97
CA ASN A 204 -23.72 -7.73 21.89
C ASN A 204 -23.54 -6.22 21.70
N ASN A 205 -23.45 -5.46 22.79
CA ASN A 205 -23.18 -4.02 22.74
C ASN A 205 -21.78 -3.72 22.15
N ALA A 206 -20.77 -4.52 22.50
CA ALA A 206 -19.43 -4.40 21.94
C ALA A 206 -19.40 -4.66 20.43
N ILE A 207 -20.10 -5.70 19.98
CA ILE A 207 -20.21 -6.07 18.56
C ILE A 207 -20.95 -4.99 17.78
N ASN A 208 -22.10 -4.51 18.29
CA ASN A 208 -22.88 -3.46 17.63
C ASN A 208 -22.10 -2.14 17.51
N ASP A 209 -21.38 -1.71 18.57
CA ASP A 209 -20.53 -0.52 18.50
C ASP A 209 -19.43 -0.68 17.45
N TYR A 210 -18.81 -1.85 17.35
CA TYR A 210 -17.80 -2.14 16.35
C TYR A 210 -18.35 -2.11 14.92
N ILE A 211 -19.50 -2.76 14.67
CA ILE A 211 -20.15 -2.78 13.34
C ILE A 211 -20.54 -1.35 12.92
N ASN A 212 -21.15 -0.59 13.82
CA ASN A 212 -21.54 0.81 13.54
C ASN A 212 -20.31 1.69 13.24
N ASN A 213 -19.22 1.51 14.01
CA ASN A 213 -17.98 2.24 13.76
C ASN A 213 -17.38 1.90 12.38
N LEU A 214 -17.37 0.62 12.00
CA LEU A 214 -16.90 0.22 10.66
C LEU A 214 -17.79 0.77 9.55
N ALA A 215 -19.11 0.79 9.74
CA ALA A 215 -20.06 1.38 8.78
C ALA A 215 -19.78 2.88 8.56
N ASN A 216 -19.59 3.64 9.65
CA ASN A 216 -19.25 5.06 9.60
C ASN A 216 -17.90 5.31 8.90
N ILE A 217 -16.89 4.47 9.18
CA ILE A 217 -15.57 4.57 8.54
C ILE A 217 -15.69 4.30 7.04
N ASN A 218 -16.43 3.27 6.63
CA ASN A 218 -16.63 2.95 5.22
C ASN A 218 -17.38 4.07 4.49
N GLU A 219 -18.39 4.66 5.10
CA GLU A 219 -19.11 5.82 4.57
C GLU A 219 -18.16 7.03 4.39
N GLU A 220 -17.31 7.32 5.39
CA GLU A 220 -16.31 8.38 5.30
C GLU A 220 -15.32 8.11 4.16
N ILE A 221 -14.85 6.88 4.00
CA ILE A 221 -13.95 6.49 2.89
C ILE A 221 -14.63 6.73 1.54
N MET A 222 -15.87 6.28 1.37
CA MET A 222 -16.62 6.46 0.11
C MET A 222 -16.78 7.94 -0.24
N ASN A 223 -17.14 8.78 0.73
CA ASN A 223 -17.32 10.21 0.53
C ASN A 223 -15.99 10.89 0.13
N LEU A 224 -14.90 10.59 0.84
CA LEU A 224 -13.58 11.13 0.52
C LEU A 224 -13.07 10.64 -0.85
N GLU A 225 -13.31 9.38 -1.23
CA GLU A 225 -12.97 8.86 -2.55
C GLU A 225 -13.73 9.60 -3.66
N GLU A 226 -15.03 9.87 -3.46
CA GLU A 226 -15.82 10.64 -4.41
C GLU A 226 -15.31 12.09 -4.53
N GLU A 227 -14.97 12.73 -3.42
CA GLU A 227 -14.41 14.08 -3.42
C GLU A 227 -13.06 14.14 -4.17
N VAL A 228 -12.15 13.19 -3.92
CA VAL A 228 -10.86 13.08 -4.63
C VAL A 228 -11.09 12.86 -6.13
N ASN A 229 -12.02 11.98 -6.50
CA ASN A 229 -12.39 11.76 -7.91
C ASN A 229 -12.92 13.05 -8.57
N LEU A 230 -13.80 13.78 -7.91
CA LEU A 230 -14.33 15.04 -8.43
C LEU A 230 -13.23 16.08 -8.68
N ILE A 231 -12.25 16.18 -7.78
CA ILE A 231 -11.12 17.08 -7.94
C ILE A 231 -10.31 16.71 -9.20
N PHE A 232 -9.92 15.44 -9.35
CA PHE A 232 -9.15 15.03 -10.53
C PHE A 232 -9.97 15.10 -11.82
N ASN A 233 -11.27 14.83 -11.79
CA ASN A 233 -12.15 15.03 -12.93
C ASN A 233 -12.16 16.50 -13.38
N GLN A 234 -12.16 17.46 -12.44
CA GLN A 234 -12.06 18.89 -12.74
C GLN A 234 -10.71 19.26 -13.34
N ILE A 235 -9.59 18.81 -12.73
CA ILE A 235 -8.23 19.08 -13.21
C ILE A 235 -8.05 18.61 -14.66
N TYR A 236 -8.61 17.46 -15.01
CA TYR A 236 -8.47 16.86 -16.34
C TYR A 236 -9.59 17.22 -17.32
N GLY A 237 -10.62 17.96 -16.89
CA GLY A 237 -11.82 18.17 -17.69
C GLY A 237 -12.50 16.85 -18.07
N PHE A 238 -12.40 15.84 -17.19
CA PHE A 238 -12.86 14.48 -17.47
C PHE A 238 -14.27 14.24 -16.94
N ASN A 239 -15.09 13.62 -17.79
CA ASN A 239 -16.43 13.19 -17.41
C ASN A 239 -16.50 11.67 -17.54
N PRO A 240 -16.36 10.91 -16.43
CA PRO A 240 -16.26 9.46 -16.50
C PRO A 240 -17.55 8.84 -17.07
N PRO A 241 -17.43 7.87 -17.99
CA PRO A 241 -18.58 7.10 -18.44
C PRO A 241 -19.21 6.36 -17.27
N ARG A 242 -20.55 6.31 -17.19
CA ARG A 242 -21.32 5.75 -16.06
C ARG A 242 -20.93 4.33 -15.61
N LYS A 243 -20.22 3.56 -16.46
CA LYS A 243 -19.74 2.19 -16.17
C LYS A 243 -18.43 2.13 -15.38
N LEU A 244 -17.70 3.25 -15.21
CA LEU A 244 -16.41 3.29 -14.52
C LEU A 244 -16.53 3.64 -13.04
N LYS A 245 -17.74 3.89 -12.51
CA LYS A 245 -17.91 4.07 -11.06
C LYS A 245 -17.60 2.75 -10.35
N THR A 246 -16.35 2.60 -9.98
CA THR A 246 -15.89 1.54 -9.08
C THR A 246 -16.31 1.91 -7.66
N ILE A 247 -17.54 1.56 -7.31
CA ILE A 247 -17.94 1.51 -5.91
C ILE A 247 -17.14 0.35 -5.31
N SER A 248 -16.26 0.66 -4.39
CA SER A 248 -15.60 -0.35 -3.56
C SER A 248 -16.71 -1.12 -2.80
N LYS A 249 -16.87 -2.39 -3.16
CA LYS A 249 -17.75 -3.32 -2.44
C LYS A 249 -17.04 -3.85 -1.20
#